data_5d57a8e5a3aaee0f635f9ea3d03f7feb
#
_entry.id   5d57a8e5a3aaee0f635f9ea3d03f7feb
#
_cell.length_a   1.000
_cell.length_b   1.000
_cell.length_c   1.000
_cell.angle_alpha   90.00
_cell.angle_beta   90.00
_cell.angle_gamma   90.00
#
_symmetry.space_group_name_H-M   'P 1'
#
loop_
_entity.id
_entity.type
_entity.pdbx_description
1 polymer ?
#
loop_
_entity_poly.entity_id
_entity_poly.type
_entity_poly.pdbx_seq_one_letter_code
_entity_poly.pdbx_strand_id
1 'polypeptide(L)'
;VEGGVAVRRIGRTLLSTLYLLLAVFAVVIVVVQLPGALRAARDDGTPGTFTAMRKECTPNGLKSRGCSMYGDFVSQDGTVRLNDVLFDGVGGQVGDQHPAQYAGDTDPVVVYAPGSRAWIVVAGLGLAAVGYLGYRGWRLVRPRRATSATDE
;
A
#
# COMPACT_ATOMS: atom_id res chain seq x y z
N VAL A 1 -26.86 35.95 12.43
CA VAL A 1 -25.63 35.41 13.07
C VAL A 1 -25.67 33.88 13.22
N GLU A 2 -26.82 33.23 13.03
CA GLU A 2 -27.01 31.77 13.28
C GLU A 2 -26.51 30.85 12.15
N GLY A 3 -26.30 31.35 10.92
CA GLY A 3 -25.89 30.53 9.78
C GLY A 3 -24.46 29.96 9.86
N GLY A 4 -23.55 30.62 10.58
CA GLY A 4 -22.14 30.23 10.61
C GLY A 4 -21.83 28.96 11.44
N VAL A 5 -22.66 28.66 12.45
CA VAL A 5 -22.45 27.51 13.34
C VAL A 5 -22.89 26.20 12.68
N ALA A 6 -23.97 26.23 11.91
CA ALA A 6 -24.48 25.07 11.18
C ALA A 6 -23.52 24.60 10.08
N VAL A 7 -22.97 25.54 9.29
CA VAL A 7 -22.00 25.23 8.22
C VAL A 7 -20.71 24.61 8.79
N ARG A 8 -20.24 25.10 9.93
CA ARG A 8 -19.03 24.56 10.59
C ARG A 8 -19.24 23.14 11.13
N ARG A 9 -20.43 22.80 11.60
CA ARG A 9 -20.76 21.44 12.06
C ARG A 9 -20.86 20.46 10.88
N ILE A 10 -21.50 20.86 9.79
CA ILE A 10 -21.62 20.03 8.57
C ILE A 10 -20.24 19.76 7.96
N GLY A 11 -19.39 20.76 7.86
CA GLY A 11 -18.01 20.56 7.35
C GLY A 11 -17.19 19.59 8.21
N ARG A 12 -17.36 19.62 9.53
CA ARG A 12 -16.63 18.73 10.45
C ARG A 12 -17.11 17.29 10.39
N THR A 13 -18.39 17.06 10.20
CA THR A 13 -18.96 15.71 10.00
C THR A 13 -18.54 15.13 8.65
N LEU A 14 -18.63 15.89 7.57
CA LEU A 14 -18.21 15.46 6.24
C LEU A 14 -16.73 15.08 6.21
N LEU A 15 -15.86 15.92 6.78
CA LEU A 15 -14.43 15.65 6.87
C LEU A 15 -14.15 14.36 7.67
N SER A 16 -14.85 14.19 8.79
CA SER A 16 -14.75 12.98 9.63
C SER A 16 -15.19 11.72 8.90
N THR A 17 -16.26 11.77 8.12
CA THR A 17 -16.75 10.64 7.33
C THR A 17 -15.77 10.30 6.21
N LEU A 18 -15.23 11.31 5.55
CA LEU A 18 -14.20 11.12 4.51
C LEU A 18 -12.96 10.40 5.06
N TYR A 19 -12.43 10.84 6.21
CA TYR A 19 -11.29 10.17 6.84
C TYR A 19 -11.59 8.73 7.25
N LEU A 20 -12.81 8.46 7.70
CA LEU A 20 -13.22 7.10 8.08
C LEU A 20 -13.27 6.20 6.83
N LEU A 21 -13.83 6.69 5.73
CA LEU A 21 -13.86 5.96 4.45
C LEU A 21 -12.44 5.70 3.93
N LEU A 22 -11.55 6.68 3.99
CA LEU A 22 -10.15 6.51 3.60
C LEU A 22 -9.43 5.48 4.47
N ALA A 23 -9.68 5.47 5.79
CA ALA A 23 -9.08 4.50 6.70
C ALA A 23 -9.59 3.07 6.42
N VAL A 24 -10.89 2.90 6.17
CA VAL A 24 -11.47 1.59 5.79
C VAL A 24 -10.89 1.13 4.46
N PHE A 25 -10.80 2.02 3.48
CA PHE A 25 -10.20 1.71 2.17
C PHE A 25 -8.72 1.29 2.31
N ALA A 26 -7.95 1.98 3.13
CA ALA A 26 -6.56 1.62 3.41
C ALA A 26 -6.44 0.23 4.06
N VAL A 27 -7.34 -0.12 5.00
CA VAL A 27 -7.37 -1.45 5.61
C VAL A 27 -7.68 -2.53 4.57
N VAL A 28 -8.63 -2.29 3.68
CA VAL A 28 -8.97 -3.23 2.59
C VAL A 28 -7.77 -3.47 1.68
N ILE A 29 -7.08 -2.39 1.25
CA ILE A 29 -5.86 -2.51 0.45
C ILE A 29 -4.80 -3.34 1.19
N VAL A 30 -4.56 -3.07 2.47
CA VAL A 30 -3.59 -3.81 3.27
C VAL A 30 -3.94 -5.30 3.33
N VAL A 31 -5.20 -5.64 3.60
CA VAL A 31 -5.64 -7.04 3.70
C VAL A 31 -5.45 -7.78 2.38
N VAL A 32 -5.72 -7.12 1.25
CA VAL A 32 -5.56 -7.73 -0.10
C VAL A 32 -4.09 -7.88 -0.47
N GLN A 33 -3.25 -6.90 -0.15
CA GLN A 33 -1.83 -6.89 -0.54
C GLN A 33 -0.91 -7.61 0.47
N LEU A 34 -1.37 -7.79 1.71
CA LEU A 34 -0.55 -8.35 2.78
C LEU A 34 0.00 -9.75 2.49
N PRO A 35 -0.77 -10.70 1.91
CA PRO A 35 -0.26 -12.05 1.64
C PRO A 35 0.94 -12.04 0.68
N GLY A 36 0.86 -11.28 -0.42
CA GLY A 36 1.96 -11.15 -1.39
C GLY A 36 3.18 -10.46 -0.76
N ALA A 37 2.96 -9.37 -0.05
CA ALA A 37 4.03 -8.64 0.62
C ALA A 37 4.75 -9.47 1.70
N LEU A 38 4.02 -10.31 2.44
CA LEU A 38 4.61 -11.21 3.45
C LEU A 38 5.42 -12.35 2.80
N ARG A 39 4.95 -12.91 1.69
CA ARG A 39 5.72 -13.93 0.94
C ARG A 39 7.02 -13.33 0.40
N ALA A 40 6.94 -12.15 -0.22
CA ALA A 40 8.11 -11.43 -0.68
C ALA A 40 9.10 -11.08 0.47
N ALA A 41 8.59 -10.74 1.66
CA ALA A 41 9.41 -10.42 2.83
C ALA A 41 10.09 -11.64 3.46
N ARG A 42 9.50 -12.84 3.31
CA ARG A 42 10.05 -14.10 3.83
C ARG A 42 10.94 -14.83 2.86
N ASP A 43 11.16 -14.26 1.66
CA ASP A 43 11.82 -14.94 0.55
C ASP A 43 11.17 -16.29 0.17
N ASP A 44 9.87 -16.43 0.50
CA ASP A 44 9.08 -17.64 0.19
C ASP A 44 8.58 -17.66 -1.27
N GLY A 45 9.00 -16.70 -2.09
CA GLY A 45 8.70 -16.64 -3.51
C GLY A 45 9.49 -17.65 -4.33
N THR A 46 8.97 -17.99 -5.51
CA THR A 46 9.71 -18.78 -6.49
C THR A 46 10.86 -17.96 -7.04
N PRO A 47 12.13 -18.31 -6.74
CA PRO A 47 13.27 -17.56 -7.24
C PRO A 47 13.46 -17.78 -8.73
N GLY A 48 13.91 -16.74 -9.43
CA GLY A 48 14.13 -16.79 -10.86
C GLY A 48 14.88 -15.59 -11.39
N THR A 49 14.88 -15.45 -12.71
CA THR A 49 15.51 -14.36 -13.43
C THR A 49 14.45 -13.57 -14.18
N PHE A 50 14.43 -12.28 -13.96
CA PHE A 50 13.66 -11.32 -14.74
C PHE A 50 14.54 -10.74 -15.84
N THR A 51 14.03 -10.69 -17.07
CA THR A 51 14.68 -10.06 -18.23
C THR A 51 13.87 -8.87 -18.67
N ALA A 52 14.43 -7.67 -18.60
CA ALA A 52 13.73 -6.44 -18.93
C ALA A 52 13.53 -6.32 -20.45
N MET A 53 12.27 -6.24 -20.90
CA MET A 53 11.91 -6.11 -22.33
C MET A 53 11.46 -4.71 -22.67
N ARG A 54 10.81 -4.01 -21.72
CA ARG A 54 10.19 -2.70 -21.95
C ARG A 54 10.32 -1.82 -20.70
N LYS A 55 10.58 -0.54 -20.93
CA LYS A 55 10.64 0.47 -19.88
C LYS A 55 9.61 1.55 -20.16
N GLU A 56 8.68 1.74 -19.24
CA GLU A 56 7.68 2.80 -19.31
C GLU A 56 7.96 3.86 -18.26
N CYS A 57 8.20 5.09 -18.70
CA CYS A 57 8.45 6.21 -17.81
C CYS A 57 7.28 7.19 -17.90
N THR A 58 6.62 7.46 -16.78
CA THR A 58 5.53 8.44 -16.73
C THR A 58 6.10 9.84 -16.55
N PRO A 59 5.90 10.77 -17.51
CA PRO A 59 6.53 12.09 -17.48
C PRO A 59 5.96 13.03 -16.41
N ASN A 60 4.82 12.73 -15.79
CA ASN A 60 4.03 13.65 -14.97
C ASN A 60 3.78 13.17 -13.53
N GLY A 61 4.79 12.71 -12.81
CA GLY A 61 4.67 12.47 -11.38
C GLY A 61 5.19 13.64 -10.55
N LEU A 62 4.44 14.09 -9.56
CA LEU A 62 4.79 15.22 -8.66
C LEU A 62 6.07 14.97 -7.84
N LYS A 63 6.58 13.76 -7.82
CA LYS A 63 7.87 13.36 -7.24
C LYS A 63 8.40 12.12 -7.95
N SER A 64 9.57 12.30 -8.54
CA SER A 64 10.39 11.29 -9.19
C SER A 64 9.86 10.76 -10.53
N ARG A 65 10.75 10.71 -11.48
CA ARG A 65 10.63 9.99 -12.74
C ARG A 65 10.51 8.48 -12.42
N GLY A 66 9.31 8.05 -12.07
CA GLY A 66 9.02 6.65 -11.86
C GLY A 66 9.00 5.95 -13.21
N CYS A 67 9.99 5.13 -13.50
CA CYS A 67 9.97 4.24 -14.65
C CYS A 67 9.59 2.84 -14.14
N SER A 68 8.60 2.24 -14.76
CA SER A 68 8.23 0.85 -14.57
C SER A 68 8.93 -0.01 -15.61
N MET A 69 9.40 -1.17 -15.20
CA MET A 69 10.03 -2.14 -16.10
C MET A 69 9.11 -3.34 -16.26
N TYR A 70 8.89 -3.72 -17.52
CA TYR A 70 8.12 -4.89 -17.90
C TYR A 70 9.02 -5.86 -18.64
N GLY A 71 8.81 -7.15 -18.44
CA GLY A 71 9.63 -8.16 -19.10
C GLY A 71 9.19 -9.57 -18.77
N ASP A 72 10.06 -10.50 -19.06
CA ASP A 72 9.83 -11.91 -18.88
C ASP A 72 10.51 -12.43 -17.63
N PHE A 73 9.81 -13.30 -16.92
CA PHE A 73 10.34 -13.99 -15.74
C PHE A 73 10.41 -15.49 -15.99
N VAL A 74 11.53 -16.08 -15.62
CA VAL A 74 11.74 -17.53 -15.66
C VAL A 74 12.28 -17.99 -14.30
N SER A 75 11.57 -18.94 -13.68
CA SER A 75 12.02 -19.54 -12.42
C SER A 75 13.33 -20.33 -12.61
N GLN A 76 14.11 -20.50 -11.53
CA GLN A 76 15.38 -21.24 -11.58
C GLN A 76 15.22 -22.68 -12.03
N ASP A 77 14.10 -23.30 -11.68
CA ASP A 77 13.75 -24.68 -12.08
C ASP A 77 13.08 -24.77 -13.46
N GLY A 78 12.83 -23.60 -14.10
CA GLY A 78 12.18 -23.51 -15.41
C GLY A 78 10.70 -23.86 -15.45
N THR A 79 10.07 -24.14 -14.29
CA THR A 79 8.66 -24.57 -14.19
C THR A 79 7.69 -23.39 -14.39
N VAL A 80 8.07 -22.19 -13.93
CA VAL A 80 7.27 -20.98 -14.06
C VAL A 80 7.88 -20.08 -15.11
N ARG A 81 7.09 -19.74 -16.14
CA ARG A 81 7.44 -18.74 -17.17
C ARG A 81 6.30 -17.76 -17.28
N LEU A 82 6.61 -16.49 -17.04
CA LEU A 82 5.64 -15.39 -17.08
C LEU A 82 6.15 -14.35 -18.07
N ASN A 83 5.26 -13.85 -18.91
CA ASN A 83 5.58 -12.83 -19.90
C ASN A 83 4.92 -11.52 -19.52
N ASP A 84 5.56 -10.41 -19.88
CA ASP A 84 5.08 -9.02 -19.67
C ASP A 84 4.70 -8.73 -18.20
N VAL A 85 5.52 -9.21 -17.26
CA VAL A 85 5.33 -8.98 -15.83
C VAL A 85 5.99 -7.67 -15.40
N LEU A 86 5.39 -7.02 -14.39
CA LEU A 86 5.94 -5.82 -13.77
C LEU A 86 7.06 -6.19 -12.80
N PHE A 87 8.20 -5.53 -12.91
CA PHE A 87 9.31 -5.68 -11.98
C PHE A 87 9.29 -4.59 -10.91
N ASP A 88 9.17 -4.99 -9.66
CA ASP A 88 9.31 -4.11 -8.49
C ASP A 88 10.74 -4.19 -7.93
N GLY A 89 11.62 -3.42 -8.54
CA GLY A 89 13.03 -3.36 -8.20
C GLY A 89 13.68 -2.06 -8.64
N VAL A 90 14.98 -1.93 -8.32
CA VAL A 90 15.77 -0.76 -8.73
C VAL A 90 16.02 -0.80 -10.24
N GLY A 91 15.74 0.33 -10.89
CA GLY A 91 15.75 0.46 -12.34
C GLY A 91 17.04 -0.05 -13.03
N GLY A 92 16.85 -0.52 -14.26
CA GLY A 92 17.88 -0.98 -15.19
C GLY A 92 17.60 -0.49 -16.60
N GLN A 93 18.24 -1.12 -17.57
CA GLN A 93 18.02 -0.89 -18.99
C GLN A 93 17.27 -2.07 -19.61
N VAL A 94 16.70 -1.85 -20.78
CA VAL A 94 16.11 -2.93 -21.58
C VAL A 94 17.22 -3.91 -21.97
N GLY A 95 16.97 -5.20 -21.75
CA GLY A 95 17.94 -6.29 -21.95
C GLY A 95 18.67 -6.72 -20.67
N ASP A 96 18.57 -5.94 -19.59
CA ASP A 96 19.21 -6.32 -18.33
C ASP A 96 18.49 -7.52 -17.70
N GLN A 97 19.27 -8.36 -17.05
CA GLN A 97 18.77 -9.49 -16.27
C GLN A 97 18.94 -9.20 -14.78
N HIS A 98 17.87 -9.39 -14.03
CA HIS A 98 17.86 -9.18 -12.59
C HIS A 98 17.39 -10.43 -11.86
N PRO A 99 17.98 -10.78 -10.72
CA PRO A 99 17.40 -11.77 -9.85
C PRO A 99 16.05 -11.28 -9.37
N ALA A 100 15.04 -12.14 -9.43
CA ALA A 100 13.68 -11.79 -9.04
C ALA A 100 13.00 -12.97 -8.36
N GLN A 101 11.92 -12.69 -7.64
CA GLN A 101 11.08 -13.67 -6.97
C GLN A 101 9.63 -13.44 -7.36
N TYR A 102 8.93 -14.53 -7.67
CA TYR A 102 7.51 -14.52 -7.94
C TYR A 102 6.73 -14.97 -6.70
N ALA A 103 5.87 -14.11 -6.15
CA ALA A 103 5.12 -14.36 -4.92
C ALA A 103 3.78 -15.08 -5.14
N GLY A 104 3.41 -15.39 -6.39
CA GLY A 104 2.15 -16.05 -6.71
C GLY A 104 0.97 -15.10 -6.90
N ASP A 105 1.23 -13.80 -7.14
CA ASP A 105 0.20 -12.81 -7.43
C ASP A 105 -0.42 -13.06 -8.80
N THR A 106 -1.73 -12.86 -8.90
CA THR A 106 -2.49 -13.24 -10.11
C THR A 106 -2.85 -12.08 -11.01
N ASP A 107 -2.99 -10.85 -10.46
CA ASP A 107 -3.35 -9.69 -11.29
C ASP A 107 -3.16 -8.35 -10.51
N PRO A 108 -2.29 -7.45 -10.94
CA PRO A 108 -1.25 -7.66 -11.96
C PRO A 108 -0.14 -8.61 -11.49
N VAL A 109 0.46 -9.34 -12.40
CA VAL A 109 1.59 -10.20 -12.08
C VAL A 109 2.81 -9.34 -11.81
N VAL A 110 3.29 -9.36 -10.57
CA VAL A 110 4.46 -8.60 -10.13
C VAL A 110 5.55 -9.55 -9.68
N VAL A 111 6.77 -9.29 -10.11
CA VAL A 111 7.96 -9.96 -9.60
C VAL A 111 8.80 -8.98 -8.80
N TYR A 112 9.33 -9.42 -7.69
CA TYR A 112 10.01 -8.59 -6.70
C TYR A 112 11.52 -8.82 -6.73
N ALA A 113 12.30 -7.75 -6.57
CA ALA A 113 13.72 -7.91 -6.33
C ALA A 113 13.96 -8.59 -4.95
N PRO A 114 14.95 -9.48 -4.82
CA PRO A 114 15.31 -10.05 -3.53
C PRO A 114 15.62 -8.96 -2.50
N GLY A 115 15.07 -9.08 -1.29
CA GLY A 115 15.21 -8.09 -0.23
C GLY A 115 14.43 -6.79 -0.46
N SER A 116 13.43 -6.77 -1.35
CA SER A 116 12.53 -5.64 -1.55
C SER A 116 11.91 -5.19 -0.22
N ARG A 117 11.93 -3.87 0.03
CA ARG A 117 11.34 -3.27 1.24
C ARG A 117 9.89 -2.79 1.02
N ALA A 118 9.27 -3.15 -0.09
CA ALA A 118 7.91 -2.74 -0.42
C ALA A 118 6.90 -3.08 0.70
N TRP A 119 7.09 -4.23 1.37
CA TRP A 119 6.27 -4.65 2.51
C TRP A 119 6.29 -3.66 3.68
N ILE A 120 7.39 -2.91 3.89
CA ILE A 120 7.50 -1.92 4.98
C ILE A 120 6.49 -0.79 4.78
N VAL A 121 6.32 -0.35 3.53
CA VAL A 121 5.36 0.71 3.20
C VAL A 121 3.93 0.23 3.44
N VAL A 122 3.61 -0.98 2.99
CA VAL A 122 2.28 -1.59 3.17
C VAL A 122 1.99 -1.79 4.66
N ALA A 123 2.93 -2.34 5.42
CA ALA A 123 2.80 -2.54 6.85
C ALA A 123 2.67 -1.20 7.61
N GLY A 124 3.47 -0.19 7.24
CA GLY A 124 3.41 1.14 7.84
C GLY A 124 2.06 1.83 7.62
N LEU A 125 1.52 1.77 6.41
CA LEU A 125 0.19 2.29 6.09
C LEU A 125 -0.91 1.57 6.88
N GLY A 126 -0.81 0.23 6.99
CA GLY A 126 -1.74 -0.58 7.77
C GLY A 126 -1.75 -0.20 9.24
N LEU A 127 -0.58 -0.10 9.86
CA LEU A 127 -0.45 0.31 11.26
C LEU A 127 -0.98 1.72 11.50
N ALA A 128 -0.70 2.66 10.60
CA ALA A 128 -1.22 4.02 10.70
C ALA A 128 -2.76 4.06 10.61
N ALA A 129 -3.35 3.29 9.71
CA ALA A 129 -4.81 3.20 9.55
C ALA A 129 -5.47 2.58 10.79
N VAL A 130 -4.95 1.47 11.30
CA VAL A 130 -5.45 0.80 12.51
C VAL A 130 -5.28 1.70 13.74
N GLY A 131 -4.13 2.35 13.89
CA GLY A 131 -3.87 3.30 14.97
C GLY A 131 -4.86 4.48 14.95
N TYR A 132 -5.14 5.02 13.77
CA TYR A 132 -6.12 6.09 13.62
C TYR A 132 -7.54 5.65 13.98
N LEU A 133 -7.97 4.48 13.50
CA LEU A 133 -9.29 3.92 13.82
C LEU A 133 -9.42 3.62 15.31
N GLY A 134 -8.40 3.05 15.92
CA GLY A 134 -8.33 2.78 17.36
C GLY A 134 -8.43 4.05 18.19
N TYR A 135 -7.68 5.08 17.83
CA TYR A 135 -7.73 6.39 18.48
C TYR A 135 -9.13 7.03 18.40
N ARG A 136 -9.75 6.96 17.23
CA ARG A 136 -11.11 7.49 17.02
C ARG A 136 -12.13 6.71 17.83
N GLY A 137 -12.08 5.37 17.81
CA GLY A 137 -12.95 4.50 18.60
C GLY A 137 -12.83 4.81 20.09
N TRP A 138 -11.60 4.91 20.59
CA TRP A 138 -11.35 5.24 21.99
C TRP A 138 -11.93 6.61 22.40
N ARG A 139 -11.83 7.62 21.53
CA ARG A 139 -12.43 8.94 21.77
C ARG A 139 -13.95 8.91 21.86
N LEU A 140 -14.61 8.01 21.13
CA LEU A 140 -16.06 7.85 21.16
C LEU A 140 -16.53 7.14 22.44
N VAL A 141 -15.74 6.18 22.94
CA VAL A 141 -16.06 5.36 24.12
C VAL A 141 -15.71 6.07 25.44
N ARG A 142 -14.80 7.05 25.42
CA ARG A 142 -14.50 7.81 26.65
C ARG A 142 -15.73 8.55 27.14
N PRO A 143 -16.28 8.17 28.31
CA PRO A 143 -17.42 8.91 28.89
C PRO A 143 -16.96 10.35 29.14
N ARG A 144 -17.74 11.33 28.65
CA ARG A 144 -17.58 12.72 29.06
C ARG A 144 -17.77 12.72 30.57
N ARG A 145 -16.69 12.89 31.31
CA ARG A 145 -16.79 13.18 32.75
C ARG A 145 -17.70 14.40 32.85
N ALA A 146 -18.93 14.16 33.32
CA ALA A 146 -19.82 15.23 33.73
C ALA A 146 -19.05 16.00 34.81
N THR A 147 -18.67 17.22 34.52
CA THR A 147 -18.26 18.20 35.53
C THR A 147 -19.49 18.44 36.37
N SER A 148 -19.58 17.72 37.50
CA SER A 148 -20.52 18.08 38.56
C SER A 148 -20.06 19.46 39.05
N ALA A 149 -20.75 20.49 38.55
CA ALA A 149 -20.70 21.79 39.15
C ALA A 149 -21.38 21.64 40.53
N THR A 150 -20.58 21.59 41.57
CA THR A 150 -21.01 21.80 42.95
C THR A 150 -21.21 23.30 43.06
N ASP A 151 -22.45 23.76 42.88
CA ASP A 151 -22.91 25.07 43.37
C ASP A 151 -23.17 24.90 44.84
N GLU A 152 -22.34 25.53 45.70
CA GLU A 152 -22.67 25.99 47.02
C GLU A 152 -22.67 27.52 47.05
#